data_acf971f8ba1150c97b95bc18ed393d31
#
_entry.id   acf971f8ba1150c97b95bc18ed393d31
#
_cell.length_a   1.000
_cell.length_b   1.000
_cell.length_c   1.000
_cell.angle_alpha   90.00
_cell.angle_beta   90.00
_cell.angle_gamma   90.00
#
_symmetry.space_group_name_H-M   'P 1'
#
loop_
_entity.id
_entity.type
_entity.pdbx_description
1 polymer ?
#
loop_
_entity_poly.entity_id
_entity_poly.type
_entity_poly.pdbx_seq_one_letter_code
_entity_poly.pdbx_strand_id
1 'polypeptide(L)'
;VQVIGAAEGDSDAGAYQSMVSPIQVHSQRSFNTTRSVKNVNHYVQALMQDMVGNIDQGALLQPMAVTSFVFLDSDYQQGNLLGNQLAESFMHELHEFGVPVVDFKTMDYIRVTPQGDFTFSRDFLELEQDHPMSYVLAGTLVKHQGGVLVNARIVGIKSKMVIASSQGLLPHDVVDSLLSISSYDG
;
A
#
# COMPACT_ATOMS: atom_id res chain seq x y z
N VAL A 1 -43.51 65.18 23.60
CA VAL A 1 -43.10 66.50 24.02
C VAL A 1 -41.63 66.62 23.81
N GLN A 2 -41.29 67.33 22.71
CA GLN A 2 -40.32 68.45 22.55
C GLN A 2 -38.90 68.16 23.08
N VAL A 3 -37.79 68.50 22.46
CA VAL A 3 -37.45 69.33 21.30
C VAL A 3 -35.95 69.74 21.46
N ILE A 4 -35.22 69.76 20.36
CA ILE A 4 -34.14 70.70 19.94
C ILE A 4 -32.80 70.65 20.70
N GLY A 5 -31.75 70.66 19.91
CA GLY A 5 -30.49 71.26 20.18
C GLY A 5 -29.37 70.75 19.26
N ALA A 6 -29.22 71.39 18.15
CA ALA A 6 -28.01 71.33 17.31
C ALA A 6 -26.88 72.09 17.98
N ALA A 7 -25.65 71.60 17.81
CA ALA A 7 -24.46 72.45 17.81
C ALA A 7 -23.35 71.75 17.01
N GLU A 8 -22.88 72.42 16.02
CA GLU A 8 -21.74 72.20 15.14
C GLU A 8 -20.40 72.24 15.91
N GLY A 9 -19.42 71.73 15.25
CA GLY A 9 -18.00 71.97 15.52
C GLY A 9 -17.17 70.71 15.47
N ASP A 10 -16.58 70.49 14.48
CA ASP A 10 -15.40 70.87 13.71
C ASP A 10 -14.28 69.86 13.84
N SER A 11 -13.90 69.33 12.65
CA SER A 11 -12.54 68.93 12.25
C SER A 11 -11.61 68.24 13.25
N ASP A 12 -11.51 66.93 13.16
CA ASP A 12 -10.21 66.28 13.11
C ASP A 12 -10.30 64.87 12.47
N ALA A 13 -10.54 64.83 11.18
CA ALA A 13 -10.59 63.61 10.38
C ALA A 13 -9.28 63.43 9.56
N GLY A 14 -8.14 63.79 10.16
CA GLY A 14 -6.90 63.91 9.41
C GLY A 14 -5.69 63.09 9.88
N ALA A 15 -5.78 62.23 10.87
CA ALA A 15 -4.59 61.64 11.47
C ALA A 15 -4.50 60.09 11.55
N TYR A 16 -5.45 59.35 11.02
CA TYR A 16 -5.43 57.87 11.14
C TYR A 16 -5.27 57.15 9.82
N GLN A 17 -4.86 57.81 8.73
CA GLN A 17 -4.79 57.24 7.40
C GLN A 17 -3.38 56.81 6.91
N SER A 18 -2.38 56.74 7.80
CA SER A 18 -1.01 56.47 7.39
C SER A 18 -0.28 55.32 8.10
N MET A 19 -0.99 54.35 8.70
CA MET A 19 -0.34 53.17 9.34
C MET A 19 -0.99 51.84 8.99
N VAL A 20 -1.57 51.66 7.84
CA VAL A 20 -1.92 50.35 7.35
C VAL A 20 -1.16 50.11 6.05
N SER A 21 0.08 49.62 6.22
CA SER A 21 0.80 49.02 5.08
C SER A 21 -0.01 47.79 4.63
N PRO A 22 -0.28 47.65 3.33
CA PRO A 22 -0.95 46.45 2.84
C PRO A 22 -0.04 45.26 3.14
N ILE A 23 -0.53 44.35 3.97
CA ILE A 23 0.08 43.03 4.14
C ILE A 23 0.12 42.39 2.77
N GLN A 24 1.25 42.40 2.12
CA GLN A 24 1.50 41.59 0.95
C GLN A 24 1.44 40.14 1.38
N VAL A 25 0.28 39.54 1.23
CA VAL A 25 0.12 38.09 1.31
C VAL A 25 0.85 37.51 0.09
N HIS A 26 2.11 37.20 0.30
CA HIS A 26 2.87 36.36 -0.63
C HIS A 26 2.29 34.95 -0.56
N SER A 27 1.10 34.78 -1.13
CA SER A 27 0.49 33.50 -1.40
C SER A 27 1.10 32.90 -2.68
N GLN A 28 2.41 32.76 -2.69
CA GLN A 28 3.04 31.74 -3.53
C GLN A 28 3.11 30.46 -2.71
N ARG A 29 1.97 29.83 -2.43
CA ARG A 29 1.93 28.39 -2.33
C ARG A 29 2.25 27.86 -3.72
N SER A 30 3.51 27.71 -4.00
CA SER A 30 4.02 26.73 -4.93
C SER A 30 3.37 25.41 -4.51
N PHE A 31 2.27 25.05 -5.17
CA PHE A 31 1.83 23.69 -5.20
C PHE A 31 2.95 22.96 -5.96
N ASN A 32 3.97 22.52 -5.21
CA ASN A 32 4.74 21.39 -5.64
C ASN A 32 3.68 20.32 -5.88
N THR A 33 3.30 20.15 -7.11
CA THR A 33 2.68 18.94 -7.63
C THR A 33 3.80 17.91 -7.51
N THR A 34 4.04 17.45 -6.28
CA THR A 34 4.76 16.20 -6.05
C THR A 34 3.91 15.22 -6.82
N ARG A 35 4.35 14.87 -8.02
CA ARG A 35 3.81 13.79 -8.81
C ARG A 35 3.74 12.65 -7.82
N SER A 36 2.55 12.28 -7.38
CA SER A 36 2.36 11.18 -6.44
C SER A 36 3.00 9.98 -7.11
N VAL A 37 4.19 9.63 -6.68
CA VAL A 37 4.92 8.49 -7.22
C VAL A 37 4.09 7.28 -6.81
N LYS A 38 3.41 6.68 -7.77
CA LYS A 38 2.67 5.44 -7.54
C LYS A 38 3.67 4.42 -7.02
N ASN A 39 3.42 3.91 -5.84
CA ASN A 39 4.20 2.82 -5.26
C ASN A 39 3.58 1.46 -5.63
N VAL A 40 4.22 0.39 -5.25
CA VAL A 40 3.75 -0.99 -5.51
C VAL A 40 2.31 -1.21 -5.06
N ASN A 41 1.91 -0.64 -3.92
CA ASN A 41 0.58 -0.84 -3.34
C ASN A 41 -0.56 -0.34 -4.25
N HIS A 42 -0.37 0.76 -4.99
CA HIS A 42 -1.39 1.26 -5.92
C HIS A 42 -1.67 0.26 -7.07
N TYR A 43 -0.64 -0.45 -7.51
CA TYR A 43 -0.79 -1.48 -8.56
C TYR A 43 -1.43 -2.74 -7.99
N VAL A 44 -1.04 -3.15 -6.79
CA VAL A 44 -1.64 -4.30 -6.09
C VAL A 44 -3.11 -4.05 -5.81
N GLN A 45 -3.49 -2.85 -5.37
CA GLN A 45 -4.89 -2.47 -5.17
C GLN A 45 -5.72 -2.64 -6.46
N ALA A 46 -5.20 -2.18 -7.61
CA ALA A 46 -5.88 -2.36 -8.89
C ALA A 46 -6.04 -3.86 -9.24
N LEU A 47 -4.99 -4.66 -9.05
CA LEU A 47 -5.03 -6.11 -9.27
C LEU A 47 -6.04 -6.82 -8.36
N MET A 48 -6.12 -6.40 -7.09
CA MET A 48 -7.09 -6.94 -6.15
C MET A 48 -8.53 -6.58 -6.52
N GLN A 49 -8.79 -5.34 -6.95
CA GLN A 49 -10.11 -4.92 -7.41
C GLN A 49 -10.59 -5.77 -8.59
N ASP A 50 -9.71 -6.06 -9.55
CA ASP A 50 -10.02 -6.95 -10.68
C ASP A 50 -10.37 -8.37 -10.20
N MET A 51 -9.60 -8.93 -9.27
CA MET A 51 -9.86 -10.27 -8.74
C MET A 51 -11.16 -10.34 -7.94
N VAL A 52 -11.40 -9.39 -7.05
CA VAL A 52 -12.60 -9.36 -6.21
C VAL A 52 -13.86 -9.17 -7.05
N GLY A 53 -13.77 -8.43 -8.17
CA GLY A 53 -14.88 -8.26 -9.10
C GLY A 53 -15.35 -9.55 -9.79
N ASN A 54 -14.52 -10.60 -9.82
CA ASN A 54 -14.77 -11.85 -10.54
C ASN A 54 -14.79 -13.10 -9.64
N ILE A 55 -14.62 -12.95 -8.32
CA ILE A 55 -14.60 -14.07 -7.38
C ILE A 55 -16.00 -14.33 -6.78
N ASP A 56 -16.27 -15.57 -6.43
CA ASP A 56 -17.45 -15.92 -5.63
C ASP A 56 -17.34 -15.32 -4.22
N GLN A 57 -18.38 -14.63 -3.78
CA GLN A 57 -18.42 -13.97 -2.47
C GLN A 57 -18.20 -14.97 -1.31
N GLY A 58 -18.65 -16.22 -1.46
CA GLY A 58 -18.43 -17.27 -0.47
C GLY A 58 -16.97 -17.64 -0.27
N ALA A 59 -16.15 -17.49 -1.31
CA ALA A 59 -14.70 -17.73 -1.21
C ALA A 59 -13.98 -16.65 -0.42
N LEU A 60 -14.45 -15.40 -0.45
CA LEU A 60 -13.88 -14.29 0.32
C LEU A 60 -14.08 -14.43 1.83
N LEU A 61 -15.04 -15.27 2.27
CA LEU A 61 -15.28 -15.54 3.69
C LEU A 61 -14.39 -16.67 4.25
N GLN A 62 -13.58 -17.30 3.40
CA GLN A 62 -12.73 -18.43 3.80
C GLN A 62 -11.29 -17.98 4.08
N PRO A 63 -10.60 -18.61 5.04
CA PRO A 63 -9.21 -18.29 5.33
C PRO A 63 -8.31 -18.47 4.11
N MET A 64 -7.50 -17.46 3.84
CA MET A 64 -6.62 -17.38 2.68
C MET A 64 -5.19 -17.06 3.09
N ALA A 65 -4.21 -17.72 2.49
CA ALA A 65 -2.80 -17.39 2.65
C ALA A 65 -2.27 -16.66 1.42
N VAL A 66 -1.18 -15.91 1.60
CA VAL A 66 -0.47 -15.27 0.48
C VAL A 66 0.97 -15.75 0.45
N THR A 67 1.41 -16.25 -0.70
CA THR A 67 2.81 -16.68 -0.89
C THR A 67 3.62 -15.59 -1.59
N SER A 68 4.95 -15.65 -1.43
CA SER A 68 5.87 -14.81 -2.19
C SER A 68 5.70 -15.03 -3.70
N PHE A 69 5.82 -13.95 -4.46
CA PHE A 69 5.79 -14.01 -5.92
C PHE A 69 7.19 -14.36 -6.43
N VAL A 70 7.26 -15.23 -7.41
CA VAL A 70 8.51 -15.76 -7.96
C VAL A 70 8.62 -15.48 -9.45
N PHE A 71 9.85 -15.31 -9.95
CA PHE A 71 10.07 -15.14 -11.39
C PHE A 71 9.80 -16.45 -12.14
N LEU A 72 9.13 -16.31 -13.29
CA LEU A 72 8.73 -17.44 -14.14
C LEU A 72 9.93 -18.10 -14.85
N ASP A 73 11.05 -17.39 -14.94
CA ASP A 73 12.33 -17.85 -15.53
C ASP A 73 13.19 -18.66 -14.53
N SER A 74 12.69 -18.94 -13.31
CA SER A 74 13.38 -19.68 -12.27
C SER A 74 12.69 -21.03 -11.97
N ASP A 75 13.26 -21.79 -11.06
CA ASP A 75 12.71 -23.05 -10.54
C ASP A 75 11.53 -22.86 -9.54
N TYR A 76 10.99 -21.64 -9.42
CA TYR A 76 9.97 -21.24 -8.44
C TYR A 76 10.40 -21.30 -6.97
N GLN A 77 11.67 -21.53 -6.68
CA GLN A 77 12.19 -21.66 -5.31
C GLN A 77 13.03 -20.46 -4.88
N GLN A 78 13.30 -19.52 -5.79
CA GLN A 78 14.10 -18.34 -5.49
C GLN A 78 13.21 -17.16 -5.10
N GLY A 79 13.26 -16.82 -3.81
CA GLY A 79 12.63 -15.61 -3.28
C GLY A 79 13.39 -14.36 -3.74
N ASN A 80 12.66 -13.26 -3.90
CA ASN A 80 13.22 -11.95 -4.21
C ASN A 80 12.47 -10.86 -3.46
N LEU A 81 13.11 -9.69 -3.27
CA LEU A 81 12.53 -8.60 -2.49
C LEU A 81 11.19 -8.12 -3.08
N LEU A 82 11.12 -7.97 -4.40
CA LEU A 82 9.87 -7.55 -5.07
C LEU A 82 8.73 -8.54 -4.81
N GLY A 83 9.01 -9.85 -4.94
CA GLY A 83 8.01 -10.89 -4.70
C GLY A 83 7.54 -10.97 -3.26
N ASN A 84 8.44 -10.72 -2.31
CA ASN A 84 8.09 -10.61 -0.90
C ASN A 84 7.23 -9.37 -0.63
N GLN A 85 7.62 -8.21 -1.17
CA GLN A 85 6.85 -6.97 -1.00
C GLN A 85 5.46 -7.07 -1.64
N LEU A 86 5.33 -7.71 -2.78
CA LEU A 86 4.03 -7.98 -3.39
C LEU A 86 3.15 -8.82 -2.46
N ALA A 87 3.71 -9.88 -1.86
CA ALA A 87 2.96 -10.71 -0.91
C ALA A 87 2.45 -9.90 0.28
N GLU A 88 3.28 -9.04 0.88
CA GLU A 88 2.87 -8.17 1.98
C GLU A 88 1.77 -7.18 1.54
N SER A 89 1.90 -6.59 0.34
CA SER A 89 0.89 -5.68 -0.20
C SER A 89 -0.44 -6.41 -0.49
N PHE A 90 -0.40 -7.63 -1.01
CA PHE A 90 -1.61 -8.43 -1.24
C PHE A 90 -2.27 -8.88 0.07
N MET A 91 -1.50 -9.20 1.11
CA MET A 91 -2.05 -9.47 2.45
C MET A 91 -2.79 -8.27 3.01
N HIS A 92 -2.21 -7.08 2.87
CA HIS A 92 -2.85 -5.84 3.28
C HIS A 92 -4.17 -5.61 2.55
N GLU A 93 -4.17 -5.70 1.22
CA GLU A 93 -5.38 -5.50 0.41
C GLU A 93 -6.47 -6.54 0.71
N LEU A 94 -6.13 -7.82 0.85
CA LEU A 94 -7.09 -8.85 1.26
C LEU A 94 -7.75 -8.51 2.60
N HIS A 95 -6.96 -8.04 3.57
CA HIS A 95 -7.48 -7.61 4.86
C HIS A 95 -8.43 -6.42 4.73
N GLU A 96 -8.11 -5.42 3.88
CA GLU A 96 -8.98 -4.27 3.59
C GLU A 96 -10.32 -4.71 2.95
N PHE A 97 -10.32 -5.79 2.16
CA PHE A 97 -11.53 -6.40 1.62
C PHE A 97 -12.27 -7.29 2.62
N GLY A 98 -11.80 -7.41 3.86
CA GLY A 98 -12.42 -8.21 4.91
C GLY A 98 -12.21 -9.72 4.77
N VAL A 99 -11.24 -10.15 3.97
CA VAL A 99 -10.88 -11.56 3.81
C VAL A 99 -10.05 -12.01 5.02
N PRO A 100 -10.37 -13.13 5.69
CA PRO A 100 -9.51 -13.69 6.74
C PRO A 100 -8.16 -14.13 6.15
N VAL A 101 -7.08 -13.48 6.55
CA VAL A 101 -5.73 -13.80 6.07
C VAL A 101 -4.98 -14.60 7.13
N VAL A 102 -4.39 -15.72 6.72
CA VAL A 102 -3.51 -16.56 7.53
C VAL A 102 -2.07 -16.23 7.18
N ASP A 103 -1.34 -15.63 8.10
CA ASP A 103 0.11 -15.43 7.95
C ASP A 103 0.86 -16.63 8.53
N PHE A 104 1.07 -17.63 7.69
CA PHE A 104 1.77 -18.88 8.03
C PHE A 104 3.26 -18.69 8.34
N LYS A 105 3.80 -17.48 8.21
CA LYS A 105 5.19 -17.14 8.60
C LYS A 105 5.29 -16.71 10.07
N THR A 106 4.16 -16.56 10.76
CA THR A 106 4.12 -16.22 12.19
C THR A 106 4.41 -17.46 13.03
N MET A 107 5.39 -17.33 13.93
CA MET A 107 5.70 -18.37 14.94
C MET A 107 4.69 -18.33 16.09
N ASP A 108 4.52 -19.46 16.79
CA ASP A 108 3.67 -19.56 18.00
C ASP A 108 4.26 -18.87 19.23
N TYR A 109 5.47 -18.31 19.12
CA TYR A 109 6.19 -17.63 20.19
C TYR A 109 6.91 -16.39 19.70
N ILE A 110 7.22 -15.47 20.60
CA ILE A 110 8.08 -14.32 20.35
C ILE A 110 9.51 -14.68 20.75
N ARG A 111 10.43 -14.64 19.80
CA ARG A 111 11.86 -14.84 20.04
C ARG A 111 12.49 -13.50 20.40
N VAL A 112 12.95 -13.39 21.65
CA VAL A 112 13.65 -12.20 22.16
C VAL A 112 15.15 -12.39 22.02
N THR A 113 15.84 -11.43 21.36
CA THR A 113 17.29 -11.45 21.15
C THR A 113 17.89 -10.06 21.42
N PRO A 114 19.22 -9.96 21.57
CA PRO A 114 19.89 -8.65 21.68
C PRO A 114 19.67 -7.72 20.46
N GLN A 115 19.29 -8.29 19.31
CA GLN A 115 19.02 -7.57 18.06
C GLN A 115 17.54 -7.13 17.90
N GLY A 116 16.64 -7.63 18.76
CA GLY A 116 15.22 -7.31 18.74
C GLY A 116 14.34 -8.51 19.05
N ASP A 117 13.03 -8.25 18.99
CA ASP A 117 11.99 -9.24 19.23
C ASP A 117 11.38 -9.68 17.90
N PHE A 118 11.35 -10.98 17.65
CA PHE A 118 10.93 -11.56 16.38
C PHE A 118 9.78 -12.55 16.57
N THR A 119 8.79 -12.46 15.70
CA THR A 119 7.66 -13.40 15.63
C THR A 119 7.53 -14.07 14.25
N PHE A 120 8.27 -13.57 13.23
CA PHE A 120 8.26 -14.16 11.90
C PHE A 120 9.48 -15.02 11.65
N SER A 121 9.28 -16.16 10.97
CA SER A 121 10.36 -17.05 10.54
C SER A 121 10.16 -17.47 9.07
N ARG A 122 11.27 -17.85 8.44
CA ARG A 122 11.29 -18.55 7.15
C ARG A 122 11.82 -19.98 7.29
N ASP A 123 12.14 -20.39 8.50
CA ASP A 123 12.50 -21.76 8.80
C ASP A 123 11.22 -22.56 9.04
N PHE A 124 10.93 -23.51 8.16
CA PHE A 124 9.72 -24.33 8.25
C PHE A 124 9.67 -25.19 9.52
N LEU A 125 10.81 -25.42 10.18
CA LEU A 125 10.87 -26.13 11.45
C LEU A 125 10.35 -25.30 12.65
N GLU A 126 10.32 -23.99 12.49
CA GLU A 126 9.80 -23.04 13.49
C GLU A 126 8.33 -22.67 13.26
N LEU A 127 7.74 -23.14 12.17
CA LEU A 127 6.38 -22.78 11.76
C LEU A 127 5.44 -23.97 11.96
N GLU A 128 4.23 -23.67 12.42
CA GLU A 128 3.17 -24.66 12.47
C GLU A 128 2.82 -25.13 11.05
N GLN A 129 2.64 -26.45 10.87
CA GLN A 129 2.38 -27.04 9.55
C GLN A 129 0.90 -27.16 9.22
N ASP A 130 0.03 -27.15 10.23
CA ASP A 130 -1.42 -27.30 10.06
C ASP A 130 -2.15 -25.95 10.22
N HIS A 131 -2.25 -25.21 9.13
CA HIS A 131 -3.03 -23.97 9.09
C HIS A 131 -4.39 -24.20 8.43
N PRO A 132 -5.48 -23.67 9.01
CA PRO A 132 -6.83 -23.80 8.46
C PRO A 132 -7.05 -22.84 7.27
N MET A 133 -6.33 -23.04 6.16
CA MET A 133 -6.49 -22.23 4.97
C MET A 133 -7.20 -23.01 3.84
N SER A 134 -8.15 -22.38 3.21
CA SER A 134 -8.91 -22.95 2.09
C SER A 134 -8.33 -22.56 0.74
N TYR A 135 -7.78 -21.37 0.64
CA TYR A 135 -7.25 -20.78 -0.58
C TYR A 135 -5.85 -20.21 -0.39
N VAL A 136 -5.14 -20.09 -1.47
CA VAL A 136 -3.85 -19.41 -1.54
C VAL A 136 -3.85 -18.39 -2.68
N LEU A 137 -3.46 -17.15 -2.37
CA LEU A 137 -3.09 -16.16 -3.35
C LEU A 137 -1.60 -16.32 -3.65
N ALA A 138 -1.28 -16.61 -4.88
CA ALA A 138 0.07 -16.82 -5.36
C ALA A 138 0.27 -16.12 -6.71
N GLY A 139 1.51 -15.86 -7.08
CA GLY A 139 1.77 -15.24 -8.36
C GLY A 139 3.17 -15.45 -8.90
N THR A 140 3.30 -15.10 -10.17
CA THR A 140 4.57 -15.14 -10.91
C THR A 140 4.89 -13.78 -11.51
N LEU A 141 6.17 -13.54 -11.71
CA LEU A 141 6.75 -12.31 -12.23
C LEU A 141 7.46 -12.61 -13.55
N VAL A 142 7.30 -11.73 -14.53
CA VAL A 142 8.00 -11.82 -15.80
C VAL A 142 8.66 -10.48 -16.12
N LYS A 143 9.95 -10.49 -16.41
CA LYS A 143 10.65 -9.28 -16.87
C LYS A 143 10.10 -8.88 -18.24
N HIS A 144 9.75 -7.62 -18.38
CA HIS A 144 9.18 -7.03 -19.58
C HIS A 144 9.90 -5.72 -19.92
N GLN A 145 9.87 -5.29 -21.19
CA GLN A 145 10.53 -4.04 -21.62
C GLN A 145 10.06 -2.79 -20.85
N GLY A 146 8.80 -2.76 -20.37
CA GLY A 146 8.23 -1.64 -19.62
C GLY A 146 8.31 -1.79 -18.09
N GLY A 147 8.87 -2.90 -17.57
CA GLY A 147 8.88 -3.17 -16.13
C GLY A 147 8.79 -4.66 -15.80
N VAL A 148 7.97 -4.99 -14.82
CA VAL A 148 7.71 -6.38 -14.40
C VAL A 148 6.23 -6.68 -14.54
N LEU A 149 5.88 -7.67 -15.32
CA LEU A 149 4.52 -8.19 -15.42
C LEU A 149 4.24 -9.09 -14.22
N VAL A 150 3.18 -8.77 -13.49
CA VAL A 150 2.71 -9.53 -12.33
C VAL A 150 1.50 -10.35 -12.77
N ASN A 151 1.55 -11.66 -12.53
CA ASN A 151 0.41 -12.57 -12.68
C ASN A 151 0.00 -13.03 -11.30
N ALA A 152 -1.18 -12.64 -10.83
CA ALA A 152 -1.73 -13.06 -9.55
C ALA A 152 -2.92 -13.99 -9.75
N ARG A 153 -3.07 -14.98 -8.86
CA ARG A 153 -4.19 -15.90 -8.88
C ARG A 153 -4.55 -16.40 -7.48
N ILE A 154 -5.84 -16.60 -7.25
CA ILE A 154 -6.35 -17.27 -6.06
C ILE A 154 -6.71 -18.71 -6.44
N VAL A 155 -6.16 -19.66 -5.70
CA VAL A 155 -6.27 -21.09 -5.99
C VAL A 155 -6.79 -21.82 -4.76
N GLY A 156 -7.78 -22.69 -4.94
CA GLY A 156 -8.23 -23.59 -3.89
C GLY A 156 -7.17 -24.65 -3.59
N ILE A 157 -6.75 -24.73 -2.33
CA ILE A 157 -5.65 -25.62 -1.91
C ILE A 157 -5.97 -27.08 -2.20
N LYS A 158 -7.17 -27.52 -1.90
CA LYS A 158 -7.62 -28.91 -2.13
C LYS A 158 -8.05 -29.14 -3.59
N SER A 159 -8.84 -28.24 -4.16
CA SER A 159 -9.40 -28.39 -5.50
C SER A 159 -8.40 -28.14 -6.62
N LYS A 160 -7.34 -27.38 -6.35
CA LYS A 160 -6.37 -26.87 -7.34
C LYS A 160 -7.00 -25.97 -8.42
N MET A 161 -8.25 -25.55 -8.22
CA MET A 161 -8.95 -24.67 -9.14
C MET A 161 -8.55 -23.23 -8.92
N VAL A 162 -8.28 -22.52 -10.00
CA VAL A 162 -8.13 -21.06 -10.00
C VAL A 162 -9.53 -20.46 -9.94
N ILE A 163 -9.81 -19.69 -8.89
CA ILE A 163 -11.13 -19.07 -8.67
C ILE A 163 -11.14 -17.57 -8.96
N ALA A 164 -9.95 -16.95 -9.02
CA ALA A 164 -9.76 -15.57 -9.47
C ALA A 164 -8.35 -15.40 -10.01
N SER A 165 -8.18 -14.48 -10.95
CA SER A 165 -6.86 -14.10 -11.45
C SER A 165 -6.87 -12.66 -11.94
N SER A 166 -5.72 -12.00 -11.86
CA SER A 166 -5.48 -10.69 -12.47
C SER A 166 -4.05 -10.61 -12.99
N GLN A 167 -3.80 -9.66 -13.91
CA GLN A 167 -2.50 -9.42 -14.50
C GLN A 167 -2.28 -7.92 -14.65
N GLY A 168 -1.07 -7.44 -14.32
CA GLY A 168 -0.73 -6.04 -14.47
C GLY A 168 0.76 -5.81 -14.60
N LEU A 169 1.13 -4.70 -15.22
CA LEU A 169 2.51 -4.27 -15.39
C LEU A 169 2.90 -3.30 -14.27
N LEU A 170 3.94 -3.62 -13.52
CA LEU A 170 4.65 -2.66 -12.66
C LEU A 170 5.73 -1.97 -13.50
N PRO A 171 5.66 -0.64 -13.67
CA PRO A 171 6.67 0.11 -14.40
C PRO A 171 8.06 0.03 -13.75
N HIS A 172 9.11 0.23 -14.55
CA HIS A 172 10.51 0.20 -14.07
C HIS A 172 10.77 1.15 -12.91
N ASP A 173 10.27 2.39 -12.97
CA ASP A 173 10.46 3.41 -11.94
C ASP A 173 9.91 2.96 -10.57
N VAL A 174 8.82 2.20 -10.55
CA VAL A 174 8.23 1.63 -9.33
C VAL A 174 9.09 0.48 -8.81
N VAL A 175 9.54 -0.41 -9.68
CA VAL A 175 10.39 -1.55 -9.33
C VAL A 175 11.75 -1.06 -8.83
N ASP A 176 12.37 -0.12 -9.55
CA ASP A 176 13.69 0.41 -9.21
C ASP A 176 13.67 1.21 -7.90
N SER A 177 12.59 1.94 -7.62
CA SER A 177 12.44 2.65 -6.34
C SER A 177 12.41 1.70 -5.15
N LEU A 178 11.86 0.51 -5.31
CA LEU A 178 11.88 -0.53 -4.27
C LEU A 178 13.26 -1.17 -4.12
N LEU A 179 13.95 -1.43 -5.23
CA LEU A 179 15.22 -2.17 -5.24
C LEU A 179 16.43 -1.28 -4.91
N SER A 180 16.39 0.02 -5.26
CA SER A 180 17.49 0.96 -5.02
C SER A 180 17.74 1.26 -3.54
N ILE A 181 16.74 1.12 -2.68
CA ILE A 181 16.86 1.29 -1.23
C ILE A 181 17.70 0.15 -0.62
N SER A 182 17.68 -1.04 -1.24
CA SER A 182 18.46 -2.20 -0.79
C SER A 182 19.98 -2.09 -1.01
N SER A 183 20.45 -1.12 -1.77
CA SER A 183 21.88 -0.93 -2.09
C SER A 183 22.61 0.06 -1.16
N TYR A 184 21.92 0.61 -0.14
CA TYR A 184 22.51 1.60 0.78
C TYR A 184 23.12 1.00 2.06
N ASP A 185 22.99 -0.31 2.30
CA ASP A 185 23.60 -1.03 3.41
C ASP A 185 24.75 -1.93 2.91
N GLY A 186 25.88 -1.29 2.61
CA GLY A 186 27.13 -1.96 2.27
C GLY A 186 28.32 -1.18 2.80
#